data_35bdbe0230cf59bde9992a9065dd2148
#
_entry.id   35bdbe0230cf59bde9992a9065dd2148
#
_cell.length_a   1.000
_cell.length_b   1.000
_cell.length_c   1.000
_cell.angle_alpha   90.00
_cell.angle_beta   90.00
_cell.angle_gamma   90.00
#
_symmetry.space_group_name_H-M   'P 1'
#
loop_
_entity.id
_entity.type
_entity.pdbx_description
1 polymer ?
#
loop_
_entity_poly.entity_id
_entity_poly.type
_entity_poly.pdbx_seq_one_letter_code
_entity_poly.pdbx_strand_id
1 'polypeptide(L)'
;MTFNTRKTVHMVFNPANRSKRVTDSFPVFTLCNSQLVVVNQFKYLGYIIDNSFSDDSDINREVKTLFARTNLLCRRFKRCSELVKVRFFRSFCVSFYDAALWYNYSVGAITGSPHVIVSV
;
A
#
# COMPACT_ATOMS: atom_id res chain seq x y z
N MET A 1 32.57 1.41 3.31
CA MET A 1 31.13 1.51 2.97
C MET A 1 30.51 2.50 3.94
N THR A 2 29.90 3.59 3.45
CA THR A 2 29.27 4.62 4.30
C THR A 2 27.76 4.48 4.21
N PHE A 3 27.11 4.36 5.35
CA PHE A 3 25.64 4.30 5.41
C PHE A 3 25.04 5.71 5.44
N ASN A 4 23.97 5.91 4.68
CA ASN A 4 23.21 7.16 4.74
C ASN A 4 22.21 7.11 5.90
N THR A 5 22.63 7.55 7.06
CA THR A 5 21.84 7.53 8.30
C THR A 5 20.54 8.34 8.19
N ARG A 6 20.50 9.40 7.35
CA ARG A 6 19.30 10.21 7.12
C ARG A 6 18.20 9.50 6.34
N LYS A 7 18.57 8.50 5.53
CA LYS A 7 17.63 7.69 4.75
C LYS A 7 17.40 6.31 5.35
N THR A 8 18.15 5.95 6.40
CA THR A 8 18.02 4.68 7.08
C THR A 8 17.01 4.83 8.20
N VAL A 9 15.97 4.01 8.16
CA VAL A 9 14.95 3.93 9.20
C VAL A 9 14.90 2.51 9.72
N HIS A 10 14.34 2.30 10.89
CA HIS A 10 14.07 0.95 11.36
C HIS A 10 12.60 0.78 11.71
N MET A 11 12.11 -0.42 11.54
CA MET A 11 10.74 -0.81 11.86
C MET A 11 10.80 -2.02 12.78
N VAL A 12 9.97 -1.99 13.81
CA VAL A 12 9.77 -3.13 14.69
C VAL A 12 8.41 -3.72 14.37
N PHE A 13 8.41 -4.97 13.93
CA PHE A 13 7.17 -5.68 13.65
C PHE A 13 6.51 -6.12 14.95
N ASN A 14 5.31 -5.63 15.16
CA ASN A 14 4.53 -5.90 16.37
C ASN A 14 3.10 -6.30 15.97
N PRO A 15 2.85 -7.61 15.80
CA PRO A 15 1.56 -8.09 15.30
C PRO A 15 0.42 -7.67 16.21
N ALA A 16 -0.75 -7.43 15.64
CA ALA A 16 -1.96 -7.04 16.37
C ALA A 16 -2.36 -8.08 17.44
N ASN A 17 -2.05 -9.35 17.19
CA ASN A 17 -2.32 -10.42 18.16
C ASN A 17 -1.35 -10.31 19.35
N ARG A 18 -1.87 -9.95 20.51
CA ARG A 18 -1.11 -9.78 21.76
C ARG A 18 -0.29 -11.00 22.16
N SER A 19 -0.78 -12.20 21.90
CA SER A 19 -0.06 -13.46 22.24
C SER A 19 1.22 -13.66 21.43
N LYS A 20 1.37 -12.96 20.31
CA LYS A 20 2.54 -13.03 19.44
C LYS A 20 3.50 -11.85 19.60
N ARG A 21 3.18 -10.90 20.49
CA ARG A 21 4.06 -9.79 20.79
C ARG A 21 5.21 -10.25 21.68
N VAL A 22 6.42 -9.91 21.29
CA VAL A 22 7.63 -10.26 22.04
C VAL A 22 7.90 -9.24 23.15
N THR A 23 7.71 -7.95 22.84
CA THR A 23 7.88 -6.85 23.80
C THR A 23 7.14 -5.61 23.31
N ASP A 24 6.70 -4.76 24.22
CA ASP A 24 6.06 -3.48 23.92
C ASP A 24 7.07 -2.32 23.83
N SER A 25 8.31 -2.53 24.28
CA SER A 25 9.37 -1.52 24.22
C SER A 25 10.63 -2.07 23.58
N PHE A 26 11.17 -1.33 22.63
CA PHE A 26 12.44 -1.66 21.98
C PHE A 26 13.48 -0.60 22.31
N PRO A 27 14.75 -1.01 22.45
CA PRO A 27 15.84 -0.07 22.66
C PRO A 27 16.01 0.83 21.43
N VAL A 28 16.57 2.00 21.67
CA VAL A 28 16.93 2.93 20.61
C VAL A 28 18.10 2.34 19.80
N PHE A 29 17.90 2.19 18.49
CA PHE A 29 18.94 1.75 17.58
C PHE A 29 19.76 2.93 17.07
N THR A 30 21.08 2.78 17.12
CA THR A 30 22.02 3.77 16.61
C THR A 30 22.86 3.18 15.49
N LEU A 31 23.15 3.97 14.48
CA LEU A 31 24.05 3.61 13.38
C LEU A 31 25.03 4.75 13.16
N CYS A 32 26.33 4.48 13.22
CA CYS A 32 27.39 5.50 13.10
C CYS A 32 27.16 6.69 14.06
N ASN A 33 26.89 6.42 15.33
CA ASN A 33 26.58 7.39 16.39
C ASN A 33 25.35 8.27 16.13
N SER A 34 24.53 7.95 15.11
CA SER A 34 23.26 8.62 14.82
C SER A 34 22.10 7.72 15.21
N GLN A 35 21.12 8.26 15.92
CA GLN A 35 19.90 7.54 16.26
C GLN A 35 19.07 7.32 15.00
N LEU A 36 18.63 6.09 14.77
CA LEU A 36 17.72 5.74 13.67
C LEU A 36 16.28 6.11 14.02
N VAL A 37 15.56 6.59 13.01
CA VAL A 37 14.14 6.92 13.16
C VAL A 37 13.32 5.64 13.13
N VAL A 38 12.42 5.47 14.11
CA VAL A 38 11.43 4.40 14.13
C VAL A 38 10.26 4.78 13.23
N VAL A 39 9.86 3.87 12.37
CA VAL A 39 8.69 4.07 11.50
C VAL A 39 7.69 2.93 11.68
N ASN A 40 6.41 3.26 11.61
CA ASN A 40 5.34 2.26 11.66
C ASN A 40 4.95 1.74 10.27
N GLN A 41 5.25 2.51 9.24
CA GLN A 41 5.01 2.14 7.86
C GLN A 41 6.21 2.52 7.00
N PHE A 42 6.54 1.68 6.04
CA PHE A 42 7.63 1.93 5.12
C PHE A 42 7.24 1.49 3.70
N LYS A 43 7.49 2.37 2.72
CA LYS A 43 7.25 2.04 1.32
C LYS A 43 8.49 1.40 0.71
N TYR A 44 8.38 0.14 0.33
CA TYR A 44 9.44 -0.64 -0.32
C TYR A 44 8.99 -1.15 -1.68
N LEU A 45 9.73 -0.78 -2.72
CA LEU A 45 9.43 -1.17 -4.12
C LEU A 45 7.98 -0.94 -4.56
N GLY A 46 7.34 0.10 -4.01
CA GLY A 46 5.96 0.41 -4.32
C GLY A 46 4.96 -0.12 -3.31
N TYR A 47 5.28 -1.18 -2.58
CA TYR A 47 4.45 -1.81 -1.56
C TYR A 47 4.59 -1.11 -0.21
N ILE A 48 3.49 -0.95 0.55
CA ILE A 48 3.53 -0.40 1.90
C ILE A 48 3.60 -1.55 2.90
N ILE A 49 4.71 -1.62 3.62
CA ILE A 49 4.91 -2.54 4.73
C ILE A 49 4.47 -1.83 6.01
N ASP A 50 3.59 -2.49 6.76
CA ASP A 50 3.09 -2.01 8.05
C ASP A 50 3.66 -2.83 9.20
N ASN A 51 3.94 -2.18 10.34
CA ASN A 51 4.51 -2.84 11.51
C ASN A 51 3.57 -3.86 12.17
N SER A 52 2.27 -3.77 11.91
CA SER A 52 1.26 -4.72 12.41
C SER A 52 1.07 -5.95 11.52
N PHE A 53 1.82 -6.07 10.42
CA PHE A 53 1.62 -7.07 9.36
C PHE A 53 0.25 -6.99 8.68
N SER A 54 -0.39 -5.83 8.67
CA SER A 54 -1.63 -5.61 7.92
C SER A 54 -1.33 -5.09 6.51
N ASP A 55 -2.02 -5.63 5.53
CA ASP A 55 -1.94 -5.20 4.13
C ASP A 55 -2.95 -4.07 3.82
N ASP A 56 -3.78 -3.68 4.78
CA ASP A 56 -4.86 -2.70 4.59
C ASP A 56 -4.36 -1.37 4.04
N SER A 57 -3.19 -0.92 4.48
CA SER A 57 -2.59 0.34 4.03
C SER A 57 -2.18 0.28 2.56
N ASP A 58 -1.65 -0.86 2.12
CA ASP A 58 -1.25 -1.06 0.72
C ASP A 58 -2.46 -1.24 -0.19
N ILE A 59 -3.45 -2.00 0.25
CA ILE A 59 -4.73 -2.16 -0.46
C ILE A 59 -5.40 -0.80 -0.67
N ASN A 60 -5.49 0.03 0.36
CA ASN A 60 -6.06 1.38 0.27
C ASN A 60 -5.27 2.27 -0.71
N ARG A 61 -3.95 2.13 -0.76
CA ARG A 61 -3.11 2.83 -1.75
C ARG A 61 -3.46 2.39 -3.17
N GLU A 62 -3.54 1.08 -3.42
CA GLU A 62 -3.86 0.55 -4.75
C GLU A 62 -5.28 0.93 -5.19
N VAL A 63 -6.25 0.88 -4.29
CA VAL A 63 -7.62 1.34 -4.58
C VAL A 63 -7.64 2.80 -5.00
N LYS A 64 -6.95 3.69 -4.28
CA LYS A 64 -6.82 5.11 -4.66
C LYS A 64 -6.16 5.27 -6.04
N THR A 65 -5.14 4.48 -6.31
CA THR A 65 -4.43 4.47 -7.60
C THR A 65 -5.36 4.01 -8.72
N LEU A 66 -6.15 2.96 -8.49
CA LEU A 66 -7.17 2.48 -9.43
C LEU A 66 -8.18 3.60 -9.79
N PHE A 67 -8.68 4.31 -8.80
CA PHE A 67 -9.59 5.44 -9.03
C PHE A 67 -8.94 6.54 -9.87
N ALA A 68 -7.71 6.91 -9.54
CA ALA A 68 -6.98 7.93 -10.28
C ALA A 68 -6.76 7.52 -11.75
N ARG A 69 -6.36 6.27 -12.00
CA ARG A 69 -6.17 5.72 -13.35
C ARG A 69 -7.50 5.67 -14.12
N THR A 70 -8.58 5.22 -13.47
CA THR A 70 -9.91 5.15 -14.09
C THR A 70 -10.43 6.53 -14.47
N ASN A 71 -10.30 7.51 -13.58
CA ASN A 71 -10.70 8.89 -13.88
C ASN A 71 -9.90 9.48 -15.03
N LEU A 72 -8.59 9.23 -15.08
CA LEU A 72 -7.74 9.66 -16.18
C LEU A 72 -8.17 9.03 -17.51
N LEU A 73 -8.47 7.73 -17.48
CA LEU A 73 -8.95 6.98 -18.65
C LEU A 73 -10.29 7.56 -19.15
N CYS A 74 -11.26 7.76 -18.27
CA CYS A 74 -12.55 8.33 -18.62
C CYS A 74 -12.44 9.74 -19.25
N ARG A 75 -11.55 10.57 -18.71
CA ARG A 75 -11.31 11.91 -19.26
C ARG A 75 -10.64 11.89 -20.64
N ARG A 76 -9.59 11.06 -20.80
CA ARG A 76 -8.82 11.01 -22.05
C ARG A 76 -9.59 10.35 -23.19
N PHE A 77 -10.35 9.32 -22.88
CA PHE A 77 -11.09 8.51 -23.87
C PHE A 77 -12.59 8.78 -23.86
N LYS A 78 -13.01 10.00 -23.50
CA LYS A 78 -14.43 10.37 -23.40
C LYS A 78 -15.22 10.06 -24.68
N ARG A 79 -14.58 10.22 -25.86
CA ARG A 79 -15.22 10.02 -27.17
C ARG A 79 -15.15 8.57 -27.70
N CYS A 80 -14.45 7.68 -27.00
CA CYS A 80 -14.37 6.28 -27.40
C CYS A 80 -15.63 5.53 -26.99
N SER A 81 -15.93 4.45 -27.72
CA SER A 81 -17.01 3.54 -27.37
C SER A 81 -16.76 2.86 -26.02
N GLU A 82 -17.82 2.44 -25.36
CA GLU A 82 -17.74 1.77 -24.05
C GLU A 82 -16.90 0.51 -24.08
N LEU A 83 -17.01 -0.28 -25.18
CA LEU A 83 -16.22 -1.48 -25.36
C LEU A 83 -14.71 -1.17 -25.32
N VAL A 84 -14.29 -0.10 -25.97
CA VAL A 84 -12.88 0.36 -25.98
C VAL A 84 -12.46 0.80 -24.57
N LYS A 85 -13.30 1.54 -23.86
CA LYS A 85 -13.04 1.96 -22.48
C LYS A 85 -12.87 0.77 -21.54
N VAL A 86 -13.75 -0.25 -21.66
CA VAL A 86 -13.66 -1.47 -20.84
C VAL A 86 -12.38 -2.24 -21.14
N ARG A 87 -11.96 -2.34 -22.40
CA ARG A 87 -10.67 -2.97 -22.76
C ARG A 87 -9.49 -2.24 -22.14
N PHE A 88 -9.46 -0.90 -22.25
CA PHE A 88 -8.40 -0.11 -21.61
C PHE A 88 -8.43 -0.21 -20.10
N PHE A 89 -9.60 -0.21 -19.47
CA PHE A 89 -9.72 -0.40 -18.04
C PHE A 89 -9.10 -1.72 -17.59
N ARG A 90 -9.42 -2.83 -18.26
CA ARG A 90 -8.84 -4.14 -17.95
C ARG A 90 -7.33 -4.19 -18.14
N SER A 91 -6.80 -3.54 -19.19
CA SER A 91 -5.38 -3.58 -19.51
C SER A 91 -4.53 -2.65 -18.63
N PHE A 92 -5.05 -1.49 -18.23
CA PHE A 92 -4.25 -0.45 -17.58
C PHE A 92 -4.65 -0.17 -16.13
N CYS A 93 -5.88 -0.48 -15.74
CA CYS A 93 -6.35 -0.17 -14.39
C CYS A 93 -6.33 -1.39 -13.47
N VAL A 94 -6.66 -2.59 -13.99
CA VAL A 94 -6.88 -3.81 -13.16
C VAL A 94 -5.61 -4.63 -12.95
N SER A 95 -4.47 -4.24 -13.47
CA SER A 95 -3.21 -4.97 -13.25
C SER A 95 -2.66 -4.73 -11.83
N PHE A 96 -3.16 -5.50 -10.88
CA PHE A 96 -2.69 -5.51 -9.50
C PHE A 96 -1.54 -6.52 -9.36
N TYR A 97 -0.31 -6.07 -9.55
CA TYR A 97 0.87 -6.92 -9.38
C TYR A 97 1.08 -7.32 -7.92
N ASP A 98 0.68 -6.45 -7.00
CA ASP A 98 0.91 -6.62 -5.57
C ASP A 98 -0.14 -7.50 -4.90
N ALA A 99 -1.28 -7.78 -5.55
CA ALA A 99 -2.37 -8.55 -4.97
C ALA A 99 -1.97 -9.97 -4.52
N ALA A 100 -0.97 -10.56 -5.17
CA ALA A 100 -0.43 -11.85 -4.79
C ALA A 100 0.34 -11.83 -3.46
N LEU A 101 0.70 -10.65 -2.96
CA LEU A 101 1.44 -10.45 -1.71
C LEU A 101 0.51 -10.19 -0.52
N TRP A 102 -0.78 -9.96 -0.75
CA TRP A 102 -1.73 -9.65 0.31
C TRP A 102 -2.24 -10.93 0.97
N TYR A 103 -1.93 -11.12 2.23
CA TYR A 103 -2.36 -12.27 3.04
C TYR A 103 -3.16 -11.88 4.28
N ASN A 104 -2.92 -10.70 4.82
CA ASN A 104 -3.47 -10.27 6.11
C ASN A 104 -4.17 -8.92 5.98
N TYR A 105 -5.43 -8.96 5.57
CA TYR A 105 -6.24 -7.77 5.35
C TYR A 105 -7.63 -7.90 5.99
N SER A 106 -8.21 -6.76 6.32
CA SER A 106 -9.59 -6.69 6.78
C SER A 106 -10.55 -6.67 5.59
N VAL A 107 -11.73 -7.27 5.77
CA VAL A 107 -12.79 -7.21 4.76
C VAL A 107 -13.17 -5.75 4.48
N GLY A 108 -13.09 -4.87 5.49
CA GLY A 108 -13.34 -3.44 5.35
C GLY A 108 -12.36 -2.72 4.40
N ALA A 109 -11.11 -3.18 4.30
CA ALA A 109 -10.14 -2.60 3.36
C ALA A 109 -10.57 -2.79 1.91
N ILE A 110 -11.22 -3.92 1.61
CA ILE A 110 -11.72 -4.21 0.25
C ILE A 110 -13.11 -3.63 0.03
N THR A 111 -14.01 -3.73 1.02
CA THR A 111 -15.41 -3.31 0.87
C THR A 111 -15.65 -1.85 1.23
N GLY A 112 -14.79 -1.24 2.05
CA GLY A 112 -14.88 0.16 2.49
C GLY A 112 -14.47 1.18 1.43
N SER A 113 -14.07 0.74 0.24
CA SER A 113 -13.97 1.61 -0.92
C SER A 113 -15.36 2.14 -1.23
N PRO A 114 -15.53 3.48 -1.35
CA PRO A 114 -16.79 4.05 -1.78
C PRO A 114 -17.20 3.36 -3.08
N HIS A 115 -18.43 2.89 -3.14
CA HIS A 115 -18.99 2.21 -4.29
C HIS A 115 -18.54 2.90 -5.56
N VAL A 116 -17.72 2.22 -6.35
CA VAL A 116 -17.46 2.64 -7.73
C VAL A 116 -18.73 2.38 -8.49
N ILE A 117 -19.66 3.31 -8.40
CA ILE A 117 -20.74 3.40 -9.37
C ILE A 117 -20.04 3.89 -10.63
N VAL A 118 -19.55 2.98 -11.43
CA VAL A 118 -19.29 3.24 -12.84
C VAL A 118 -20.69 3.39 -13.44
N SER A 119 -21.25 4.60 -13.38
CA SER A 119 -22.36 4.95 -14.22
C SER A 119 -21.86 4.92 -15.65
N VAL A 120 -22.22 3.85 -16.34
CA VAL A 120 -21.99 3.59 -17.76
C VAL A 120 -22.79 4.58 -18.58
#